data_b6eee6a1ab1873323539b76c139c1876
#
_entry.id   b6eee6a1ab1873323539b76c139c1876
#
_cell.length_a   1.000
_cell.length_b   1.000
_cell.length_c   1.000
_cell.angle_alpha   90.00
_cell.angle_beta   90.00
_cell.angle_gamma   90.00
#
_symmetry.space_group_name_H-M   'P 1'
#
loop_
_entity.id
_entity.type
_entity.pdbx_description
1 polymer ?
#
loop_
_entity_poly.entity_id
_entity_poly.type
_entity_poly.pdbx_seq_one_letter_code
_entity_poly.pdbx_strand_id
1 'polypeptide(L)'
;SARAAQLPPIDLVTPEHAIGCNTLECMQIGAVTGAAALIEGITERIEAELGEEVSLAVTGGLSHWVSPMIRREHRYVPDLLQQGLGLLYRRLSEKENR
;
A
#
# COMPACT_ATOMS: atom_id res chain seq x y z
N SER A 1 7.58 -0.19 21.97
CA SER A 1 7.50 -0.49 23.38
C SER A 1 7.78 -1.97 23.64
N ALA A 2 8.11 -2.26 24.87
CA ALA A 2 8.38 -3.64 25.26
C ALA A 2 7.17 -4.53 25.05
N ARG A 3 5.98 -3.96 25.16
CA ARG A 3 4.76 -4.72 24.99
C ARG A 3 4.53 -5.13 23.55
N ALA A 4 4.90 -4.27 22.61
CA ALA A 4 4.82 -4.62 21.20
C ALA A 4 5.73 -5.78 20.87
N ALA A 5 6.90 -5.86 21.52
CA ALA A 5 7.83 -6.93 21.31
C ALA A 5 7.33 -8.27 21.81
N GLN A 6 6.29 -8.28 22.65
CA GLN A 6 5.73 -9.50 23.18
C GLN A 6 4.69 -10.15 22.26
N LEU A 7 4.25 -9.41 21.24
CA LEU A 7 3.32 -9.99 20.28
C LEU A 7 4.06 -11.00 19.41
N PRO A 8 3.44 -12.14 19.14
CA PRO A 8 4.10 -13.13 18.29
C PRO A 8 4.31 -12.57 16.89
N PRO A 9 5.42 -12.92 16.27
CA PRO A 9 5.64 -12.49 14.89
C PRO A 9 4.58 -13.13 13.99
N ILE A 10 4.14 -12.36 13.00
CA ILE A 10 3.15 -12.82 12.04
C ILE A 10 3.86 -13.03 10.72
N ASP A 11 3.76 -14.23 10.17
CA ASP A 11 4.26 -14.47 8.83
C ASP A 11 3.39 -13.71 7.85
N LEU A 12 4.01 -12.84 7.07
CA LEU A 12 3.28 -12.06 6.08
C LEU A 12 2.99 -12.92 4.86
N VAL A 13 1.73 -12.92 4.49
CA VAL A 13 1.27 -13.62 3.28
C VAL A 13 0.23 -12.73 2.64
N THR A 14 0.01 -12.92 1.34
CA THR A 14 -1.09 -12.24 0.67
C THR A 14 -2.34 -13.08 0.90
N PRO A 15 -3.31 -12.60 1.69
CA PRO A 15 -4.48 -13.40 2.04
C PRO A 15 -5.36 -13.70 0.83
N GLU A 16 -5.97 -14.88 0.85
CA GLU A 16 -6.89 -15.29 -0.20
C GLU A 16 -8.34 -14.93 0.13
N HIS A 17 -8.61 -14.64 1.40
CA HIS A 17 -9.96 -14.38 1.87
C HIS A 17 -10.02 -13.09 2.66
N ALA A 18 -11.19 -12.46 2.66
CA ALA A 18 -11.42 -11.26 3.46
C ALA A 18 -11.92 -11.59 4.86
N ILE A 19 -12.41 -12.81 5.05
CA ILE A 19 -12.92 -13.26 6.34
C ILE A 19 -11.94 -14.27 6.93
N GLY A 20 -11.43 -13.95 8.12
CA GLY A 20 -10.50 -14.83 8.80
C GLY A 20 -11.24 -15.84 9.65
N CYS A 21 -10.76 -17.08 9.66
CA CYS A 21 -11.36 -18.16 10.43
C CYS A 21 -10.69 -18.35 11.79
N ASN A 22 -9.56 -17.70 12.00
CA ASN A 22 -8.83 -17.78 13.26
C ASN A 22 -8.05 -16.49 13.47
N THR A 23 -7.44 -16.36 14.65
CA THR A 23 -6.75 -15.13 15.03
C THR A 23 -5.61 -14.82 14.09
N LEU A 24 -4.82 -15.81 13.70
CA LEU A 24 -3.68 -15.59 12.80
C LEU A 24 -4.15 -15.05 11.47
N GLU A 25 -5.16 -15.66 10.87
CA GLU A 25 -5.69 -15.18 9.60
C GLU A 25 -6.23 -13.76 9.71
N CYS A 26 -6.95 -13.48 10.81
CA CYS A 26 -7.49 -12.13 11.01
C CYS A 26 -6.37 -11.09 11.08
N MET A 27 -5.26 -11.43 11.73
CA MET A 27 -4.12 -10.54 11.83
C MET A 27 -3.44 -10.34 10.48
N GLN A 28 -3.31 -11.40 9.69
CA GLN A 28 -2.74 -11.32 8.35
C GLN A 28 -3.60 -10.48 7.43
N ILE A 29 -4.91 -10.69 7.47
CA ILE A 29 -5.85 -9.91 6.66
C ILE A 29 -5.79 -8.44 7.08
N GLY A 30 -5.78 -8.18 8.39
CA GLY A 30 -5.69 -6.81 8.89
C GLY A 30 -4.43 -6.11 8.44
N ALA A 31 -3.29 -6.81 8.50
CA ALA A 31 -2.02 -6.23 8.11
C ALA A 31 -1.90 -5.99 6.61
N VAL A 32 -2.32 -6.95 5.80
CA VAL A 32 -2.08 -6.88 4.35
C VAL A 32 -3.28 -6.34 3.59
N THR A 33 -4.44 -6.97 3.74
CA THR A 33 -5.66 -6.50 3.09
C THR A 33 -6.07 -5.13 3.62
N GLY A 34 -5.88 -4.91 4.93
CA GLY A 34 -6.16 -3.62 5.53
C GLY A 34 -5.29 -2.50 4.96
N ALA A 35 -4.01 -2.80 4.75
CA ALA A 35 -3.11 -1.81 4.15
C ALA A 35 -3.52 -1.50 2.71
N ALA A 36 -3.90 -2.53 1.94
CA ALA A 36 -4.37 -2.32 0.57
C ALA A 36 -5.63 -1.44 0.54
N ALA A 37 -6.58 -1.73 1.43
CA ALA A 37 -7.81 -0.96 1.52
C ALA A 37 -7.55 0.49 1.92
N LEU A 38 -6.61 0.70 2.84
CA LEU A 38 -6.20 2.04 3.25
C LEU A 38 -5.64 2.82 2.07
N ILE A 39 -4.74 2.20 1.31
CA ILE A 39 -4.13 2.82 0.15
C ILE A 39 -5.20 3.19 -0.88
N GLU A 40 -6.09 2.26 -1.18
CA GLU A 40 -7.18 2.51 -2.12
C GLU A 40 -8.08 3.65 -1.66
N GLY A 41 -8.45 3.64 -0.39
CA GLY A 41 -9.35 4.64 0.16
C GLY A 41 -8.74 6.04 0.19
N ILE A 42 -7.48 6.13 0.60
CA ILE A 42 -6.80 7.42 0.63
C ILE A 42 -6.61 7.95 -0.78
N THR A 43 -6.25 7.08 -1.73
CA THR A 43 -6.06 7.49 -3.12
C THR A 43 -7.36 8.06 -3.70
N GLU A 44 -8.48 7.41 -3.42
CA GLU A 44 -9.78 7.89 -3.88
C GLU A 44 -10.11 9.25 -3.30
N ARG A 45 -9.79 9.48 -2.03
CA ARG A 45 -10.03 10.76 -1.37
C ARG A 45 -9.17 11.87 -1.96
N ILE A 46 -7.92 11.54 -2.28
CA ILE A 46 -7.02 12.50 -2.93
C ILE A 46 -7.56 12.85 -4.31
N GLU A 47 -8.00 11.86 -5.06
CA GLU A 47 -8.57 12.11 -6.39
C GLU A 47 -9.83 12.97 -6.32
N ALA A 48 -10.66 12.72 -5.32
CA ALA A 48 -11.87 13.51 -5.14
C ALA A 48 -11.54 14.98 -4.85
N GLU A 49 -10.52 15.20 -4.02
CA GLU A 49 -10.12 16.55 -3.67
C GLU A 49 -9.47 17.29 -4.83
N LEU A 50 -8.64 16.59 -5.61
CA LEU A 50 -7.97 17.17 -6.77
C LEU A 50 -8.89 17.31 -7.99
N GLY A 51 -9.94 16.51 -8.04
CA GLY A 51 -10.82 16.49 -9.20
C GLY A 51 -10.22 15.79 -10.41
N GLU A 52 -9.23 14.95 -10.20
CA GLU A 52 -8.60 14.20 -11.30
C GLU A 52 -7.98 12.92 -10.79
N GLU A 53 -7.71 12.02 -11.69
CA GLU A 53 -7.04 10.77 -11.36
C GLU A 53 -5.57 10.99 -11.09
N VAL A 54 -5.00 10.20 -10.18
CA VAL A 54 -3.59 10.26 -9.83
C VAL A 54 -2.93 8.93 -10.18
N SER A 55 -1.62 9.00 -10.36
CA SER A 55 -0.80 7.80 -10.51
C SER A 55 -0.39 7.32 -9.13
N LEU A 56 -0.53 6.02 -8.90
CA LEU A 56 -0.22 5.42 -7.61
C LEU A 56 1.05 4.60 -7.72
N ALA A 57 2.02 4.88 -6.87
CA ALA A 57 3.22 4.07 -6.73
C ALA A 57 3.27 3.58 -5.30
N VAL A 58 3.54 2.30 -5.13
CA VAL A 58 3.54 1.64 -3.82
C VAL A 58 4.95 1.17 -3.52
N THR A 59 5.43 1.50 -2.33
CA THR A 59 6.76 1.13 -1.89
C THR A 59 6.74 0.82 -0.40
N GLY A 60 7.86 0.33 0.12
CA GLY A 60 8.00 0.03 1.54
C GLY A 60 8.08 -1.44 1.83
N GLY A 61 8.31 -1.77 3.11
CA GLY A 61 8.58 -3.13 3.52
C GLY A 61 7.43 -4.10 3.32
N LEU A 62 6.19 -3.63 3.42
CA LEU A 62 5.01 -4.49 3.25
C LEU A 62 4.52 -4.56 1.82
N SER A 63 5.04 -3.71 0.94
CA SER A 63 4.47 -3.55 -0.40
C SER A 63 4.50 -4.84 -1.22
N HIS A 64 5.45 -5.73 -0.97
CA HIS A 64 5.53 -7.00 -1.69
C HIS A 64 4.25 -7.83 -1.51
N TRP A 65 3.71 -7.86 -0.28
CA TRP A 65 2.50 -8.61 0.00
C TRP A 65 1.23 -7.83 -0.24
N VAL A 66 1.30 -6.50 -0.14
CA VAL A 66 0.14 -5.61 -0.26
C VAL A 66 -0.21 -5.32 -1.72
N SER A 67 0.81 -5.14 -2.56
CA SER A 67 0.59 -4.77 -3.95
C SER A 67 -0.38 -5.68 -4.70
N PRO A 68 -0.30 -7.01 -4.57
CA PRO A 68 -1.26 -7.88 -5.25
C PRO A 68 -2.70 -7.70 -4.82
N MET A 69 -2.91 -7.10 -3.63
CA MET A 69 -4.26 -6.87 -3.10
C MET A 69 -4.87 -5.56 -3.54
N ILE A 70 -4.08 -4.66 -4.09
CA ILE A 70 -4.59 -3.36 -4.54
C ILE A 70 -5.29 -3.55 -5.87
N ARG A 71 -6.58 -3.20 -5.92
CA ARG A 71 -7.43 -3.48 -7.07
C ARG A 71 -7.35 -2.43 -8.18
N ARG A 72 -6.72 -1.30 -7.89
CA ARG A 72 -6.58 -0.25 -8.89
C ARG A 72 -5.20 -0.32 -9.53
N GLU A 73 -5.06 0.29 -10.70
CA GLU A 73 -3.78 0.34 -11.39
C GLU A 73 -2.74 1.08 -10.54
N HIS A 74 -1.57 0.50 -10.42
CA HIS A 74 -0.50 1.07 -9.64
C HIS A 74 0.83 0.47 -10.07
N ARG A 75 1.92 1.06 -9.59
CA ARG A 75 3.27 0.56 -9.81
C ARG A 75 3.85 0.15 -8.47
N TYR A 76 4.50 -0.99 -8.45
CA TYR A 76 5.23 -1.45 -7.30
C TYR A 76 6.69 -1.06 -7.50
N VAL A 77 7.22 -0.20 -6.63
CA VAL A 77 8.57 0.32 -6.74
C VAL A 77 9.31 0.04 -5.44
N PRO A 78 9.99 -1.10 -5.32
CA PRO A 78 10.60 -1.51 -4.05
C PRO A 78 11.68 -0.54 -3.56
N ASP A 79 12.38 0.14 -4.45
CA ASP A 79 13.51 0.99 -4.08
C ASP A 79 13.24 2.48 -4.28
N LEU A 80 11.99 2.90 -4.12
CA LEU A 80 11.62 4.28 -4.37
C LEU A 80 12.45 5.28 -3.56
N LEU A 81 12.74 4.95 -2.30
CA LEU A 81 13.53 5.86 -1.46
C LEU A 81 14.95 6.05 -1.98
N GLN A 82 15.51 5.04 -2.62
CA GLN A 82 16.86 5.13 -3.16
C GLN A 82 16.88 5.75 -4.55
N GLN A 83 15.86 5.47 -5.35
CA GLN A 83 15.77 5.99 -6.71
C GLN A 83 15.24 7.41 -6.74
N GLY A 84 14.55 7.75 -5.71
CA GLY A 84 14.33 9.11 -5.50
C GLY A 84 12.97 9.68 -5.71
N LEU A 85 12.64 10.52 -4.75
CA LEU A 85 11.53 11.41 -4.86
C LEU A 85 11.68 12.32 -6.09
N GLY A 86 12.93 12.51 -6.55
CA GLY A 86 13.19 13.31 -7.74
C GLY A 86 12.53 12.78 -8.99
N LEU A 87 12.55 11.45 -9.16
CA LEU A 87 11.90 10.84 -10.32
C LEU A 87 10.38 10.98 -10.25
N LEU A 88 9.82 10.77 -9.06
CA LEU A 88 8.38 10.92 -8.86
C LEU A 88 7.94 12.36 -9.10
N TYR A 89 8.69 13.32 -8.58
CA TYR A 89 8.42 14.74 -8.77
C TYR A 89 8.43 15.10 -10.25
N ARG A 90 9.40 14.60 -10.98
CA ARG A 90 9.54 14.89 -12.40
C ARG A 90 8.30 14.44 -13.18
N ARG A 91 7.78 13.26 -12.85
CA ARG A 91 6.59 12.75 -13.52
C ARG A 91 5.35 13.58 -13.24
N LEU A 92 5.18 13.98 -11.99
CA LEU A 92 4.05 14.83 -11.62
C LEU A 92 4.14 16.18 -12.33
N SER A 93 5.34 16.73 -12.40
CA SER A 93 5.57 18.01 -13.06
C SER A 93 5.23 17.95 -14.55
N GLU A 94 5.66 16.87 -15.22
CA GLU A 94 5.35 16.67 -16.63
C GLU A 94 3.85 16.55 -16.87
N LYS A 95 3.15 15.87 -15.97
CA LYS A 95 1.71 15.71 -16.08
C LYS A 95 0.97 17.04 -15.91
N GLU A 96 1.44 17.87 -15.00
CA GLU A 96 0.84 19.19 -14.77
C GLU A 96 1.00 20.12 -15.95
N ASN A 97 2.09 19.95 -16.69
CA ASN A 97 2.40 20.82 -17.83
C ASN A 97 1.66 20.42 -19.10
N ARG A 98 0.89 19.37 -19.04
CA ARG A 98 0.06 18.96 -20.16
C ARG A 98 -1.34 19.50 -20.02
#